data_1a5c62b10fa9222a6eb5d702a4e56d0c
#
_entry.id   1a5c62b10fa9222a6eb5d702a4e56d0c
#
_cell.length_a   1.000
_cell.length_b   1.000
_cell.length_c   1.000
_cell.angle_alpha   90.00
_cell.angle_beta   90.00
_cell.angle_gamma   90.00
#
_symmetry.space_group_name_H-M   'P 1'
#
loop_
_entity.id
_entity.type
_entity.pdbx_description
1 polymer ?
#
loop_
_entity_poly.entity_id
_entity_poly.type
_entity_poly.pdbx_seq_one_letter_code
_entity_poly.pdbx_strand_id
1 'polypeptide(L)'
;MANKFSLQPLLDLMQTRTDEATRQLGLLIAAEQSARNRLQMLEDYRADYATKLRDACTQGLTPMALRNYQDFLARIDDAISQQTLAVIHSKQNTASGQENWKEQNKRLKAIDTRSHRHDLRERVIDNKQQQKIQDEHTVRKYAVRGEEDVD
;
A
#
# COMPACT_ATOMS: atom_id res chain seq x y z
N MET A 1 22.17 28.19 -12.08
CA MET A 1 21.50 27.46 -11.00
C MET A 1 20.16 26.93 -11.46
N ALA A 2 19.89 25.66 -11.17
CA ALA A 2 18.59 25.09 -11.46
C ALA A 2 17.52 25.70 -10.54
N ASN A 3 16.37 26.05 -11.10
CA ASN A 3 15.23 26.50 -10.32
C ASN A 3 14.63 25.34 -9.54
N LYS A 4 14.29 25.58 -8.29
CA LYS A 4 13.59 24.60 -7.46
C LYS A 4 12.20 24.35 -8.00
N PHE A 5 11.76 23.08 -7.97
CA PHE A 5 10.39 22.72 -8.29
C PHE A 5 9.45 23.33 -7.26
N SER A 6 8.55 24.23 -7.71
CA SER A 6 7.66 25.01 -6.83
C SER A 6 6.68 24.16 -6.05
N LEU A 7 6.35 22.94 -6.57
CA LEU A 7 5.46 21.99 -5.92
C LEU A 7 6.19 20.93 -5.10
N GLN A 8 7.49 21.11 -4.80
CA GLN A 8 8.26 20.16 -4.00
C GLN A 8 7.62 19.88 -2.62
N PRO A 9 7.12 20.88 -1.87
CA PRO A 9 6.41 20.60 -0.63
C PRO A 9 5.16 19.75 -0.82
N LEU A 10 4.45 19.91 -1.94
CA LEU A 10 3.29 19.09 -2.28
C LEU A 10 3.70 17.67 -2.63
N LEU A 11 4.79 17.49 -3.38
CA LEU A 11 5.35 16.17 -3.69
C LEU A 11 5.72 15.43 -2.40
N ASP A 12 6.41 16.08 -1.48
CA ASP A 12 6.81 15.52 -0.19
C ASP A 12 5.58 15.14 0.65
N LEU A 13 4.55 15.98 0.66
CA LEU A 13 3.28 15.70 1.33
C LEU A 13 2.58 14.49 0.72
N MET A 14 2.51 14.40 -0.61
CA MET A 14 1.88 13.27 -1.31
C MET A 14 2.64 11.97 -1.05
N GLN A 15 3.97 12.02 -0.99
CA GLN A 15 4.81 10.87 -0.62
C GLN A 15 4.48 10.39 0.80
N THR A 16 4.41 11.30 1.75
CA THR A 16 4.06 10.99 3.15
C THR A 16 2.66 10.38 3.26
N ARG A 17 1.69 10.94 2.54
CA ARG A 17 0.31 10.41 2.52
C ARG A 17 0.22 9.02 1.89
N THR A 18 0.99 8.78 0.83
CA THR A 18 1.04 7.46 0.18
C THR A 18 1.70 6.43 1.09
N ASP A 19 2.77 6.79 1.78
CA ASP A 19 3.44 5.93 2.75
C ASP A 19 2.51 5.59 3.92
N GLU A 20 1.76 6.57 4.43
CA GLU A 20 0.75 6.35 5.47
C GLU A 20 -0.39 5.44 4.97
N ALA A 21 -0.89 5.65 3.76
CA ALA A 21 -1.91 4.80 3.15
C ALA A 21 -1.40 3.36 2.97
N THR A 22 -0.14 3.18 2.59
CA THR A 22 0.52 1.86 2.47
C THR A 22 0.57 1.17 3.83
N ARG A 23 0.97 1.88 4.87
CA ARG A 23 1.03 1.36 6.23
C ARG A 23 -0.36 0.95 6.73
N GLN A 24 -1.36 1.80 6.53
CA GLN A 24 -2.74 1.51 6.91
C GLN A 24 -3.29 0.30 6.18
N LEU A 25 -3.05 0.19 4.87
CA LEU A 25 -3.47 -0.96 4.08
C LEU A 25 -2.83 -2.25 4.61
N GLY A 26 -1.54 -2.23 4.95
CA GLY A 26 -0.84 -3.37 5.54
C GLY A 26 -1.48 -3.83 6.85
N LEU A 27 -1.87 -2.90 7.72
CA LEU A 27 -2.56 -3.21 8.97
C LEU A 27 -3.95 -3.80 8.72
N LEU A 28 -4.69 -3.29 7.74
CA LEU A 28 -6.02 -3.81 7.39
C LEU A 28 -5.95 -5.22 6.80
N ILE A 29 -4.96 -5.51 5.95
CA ILE A 29 -4.70 -6.85 5.41
C ILE A 29 -4.37 -7.83 6.54
N ALA A 30 -3.52 -7.44 7.48
CA ALA A 30 -3.16 -8.26 8.63
C ALA A 30 -4.38 -8.52 9.53
N ALA A 31 -5.23 -7.52 9.76
CA ALA A 31 -6.47 -7.68 10.53
C ALA A 31 -7.46 -8.63 9.85
N GLU A 32 -7.59 -8.54 8.54
CA GLU A 32 -8.43 -9.46 7.75
C GLU A 32 -7.92 -10.89 7.86
N GLN A 33 -6.62 -11.11 7.72
CA GLN A 33 -6.02 -12.43 7.86
C GLN A 33 -6.23 -13.01 9.26
N SER A 34 -6.06 -12.18 10.29
CA SER A 34 -6.32 -12.57 11.68
C SER A 34 -7.78 -12.98 11.90
N ALA A 35 -8.72 -12.23 11.33
CA ALA A 35 -10.15 -12.54 11.41
C ALA A 35 -10.47 -13.89 10.72
N ARG A 36 -9.89 -14.14 9.56
CA ARG A 36 -10.03 -15.42 8.83
C ARG A 36 -9.45 -16.59 9.62
N ASN A 37 -8.29 -16.41 10.22
CA ASN A 37 -7.65 -17.44 11.04
C ASN A 37 -8.51 -17.80 12.25
N ARG A 38 -9.12 -16.82 12.91
CA ARG A 38 -10.05 -17.08 14.02
C ARG A 38 -11.30 -17.83 13.58
N LEU A 39 -11.83 -17.49 12.40
CA LEU A 39 -12.97 -18.23 11.83
C LEU A 39 -12.59 -19.69 11.58
N GLN A 40 -11.43 -19.92 10.97
CA GLN A 40 -10.94 -21.28 10.71
C GLN A 40 -10.77 -22.08 12.00
N MET A 41 -10.20 -21.48 13.04
CA MET A 41 -10.08 -22.11 14.36
C MET A 41 -11.43 -22.53 14.94
N LEU A 42 -12.44 -21.66 14.82
CA LEU A 42 -13.80 -21.98 15.29
C LEU A 42 -14.44 -23.09 14.51
N GLU A 43 -14.28 -23.10 13.19
CA GLU A 43 -14.79 -24.18 12.31
C GLU A 43 -14.11 -25.51 12.62
N ASP A 44 -12.79 -25.53 12.80
CA ASP A 44 -12.03 -26.72 13.16
C ASP A 44 -12.46 -27.24 14.54
N TYR A 45 -12.62 -26.34 15.49
CA TYR A 45 -13.06 -26.67 16.83
C TYR A 45 -14.48 -27.27 16.85
N ARG A 46 -15.38 -26.69 16.02
CA ARG A 46 -16.73 -27.23 15.84
C ARG A 46 -16.71 -28.63 15.26
N ALA A 47 -15.89 -28.88 14.24
CA ALA A 47 -15.76 -30.18 13.60
C ALA A 47 -15.26 -31.23 14.62
N ASP A 48 -14.24 -30.90 15.40
CA ASP A 48 -13.70 -31.79 16.44
C ASP A 48 -14.75 -32.10 17.52
N TYR A 49 -15.49 -31.10 17.95
CA TYR A 49 -16.52 -31.24 18.98
C TYR A 49 -17.71 -32.09 18.47
N ALA A 50 -18.11 -31.90 17.20
CA ALA A 50 -19.12 -32.71 16.55
C ALA A 50 -18.70 -34.18 16.45
N THR A 51 -17.43 -34.43 16.18
CA THR A 51 -16.86 -35.80 16.18
C THR A 51 -16.91 -36.43 17.58
N LYS A 52 -16.52 -35.66 18.61
CA LYS A 52 -16.61 -36.13 19.99
C LYS A 52 -18.05 -36.46 20.41
N LEU A 53 -19.01 -35.66 19.97
CA LEU A 53 -20.43 -35.96 20.21
C LEU A 53 -20.85 -37.27 19.54
N ARG A 54 -20.47 -37.48 18.28
CA ARG A 54 -20.78 -38.75 17.57
C ARG A 54 -20.18 -39.94 18.27
N ASP A 55 -18.91 -39.87 18.70
CA ASP A 55 -18.24 -40.96 19.40
C ASP A 55 -18.90 -41.22 20.76
N ALA A 56 -19.28 -40.20 21.48
CA ALA A 56 -19.98 -40.32 22.75
C ALA A 56 -21.39 -40.93 22.57
N CYS A 57 -22.09 -40.64 21.47
CA CYS A 57 -23.38 -41.23 21.14
C CYS A 57 -23.26 -42.73 20.89
N THR A 58 -22.17 -43.19 20.24
CA THR A 58 -21.94 -44.63 20.00
C THR A 58 -21.64 -45.41 21.27
N GLN A 59 -21.05 -44.78 22.27
CA GLN A 59 -20.74 -45.33 23.58
C GLN A 59 -21.91 -45.23 24.57
N GLY A 60 -22.92 -44.45 24.25
CA GLY A 60 -24.09 -44.19 25.09
C GLY A 60 -23.93 -42.89 25.87
N LEU A 61 -24.93 -42.02 25.75
CA LEU A 61 -25.02 -40.73 26.43
C LEU A 61 -26.28 -40.65 27.26
N THR A 62 -26.15 -40.01 28.44
CA THR A 62 -27.31 -39.57 29.22
C THR A 62 -27.99 -38.39 28.49
N PRO A 63 -29.32 -38.20 28.62
CA PRO A 63 -30.01 -37.05 28.05
C PRO A 63 -29.42 -35.70 28.47
N MET A 64 -28.92 -35.58 29.69
CA MET A 64 -28.26 -34.38 30.17
C MET A 64 -26.93 -34.09 29.47
N ALA A 65 -26.11 -35.14 29.27
CA ALA A 65 -24.85 -35.04 28.54
C ALA A 65 -25.08 -34.64 27.08
N LEU A 66 -26.06 -35.23 26.44
CA LEU A 66 -26.43 -34.86 25.07
C LEU A 66 -26.87 -33.41 24.95
N ARG A 67 -27.66 -32.92 25.91
CA ARG A 67 -28.08 -31.51 25.95
C ARG A 67 -26.88 -30.58 26.08
N ASN A 68 -25.91 -30.90 26.97
CA ASN A 68 -24.70 -30.11 27.17
C ASN A 68 -23.85 -30.02 25.88
N TYR A 69 -23.72 -31.13 25.13
CA TYR A 69 -23.02 -31.11 23.82
C TYR A 69 -23.77 -30.23 22.82
N GLN A 70 -25.08 -30.34 22.73
CA GLN A 70 -25.90 -29.54 21.81
C GLN A 70 -25.85 -28.04 22.16
N ASP A 71 -25.94 -27.71 23.44
CA ASP A 71 -25.84 -26.31 23.90
C ASP A 71 -24.47 -25.72 23.57
N PHE A 72 -23.39 -26.48 23.74
CA PHE A 72 -22.05 -26.04 23.44
C PHE A 72 -21.85 -25.85 21.91
N LEU A 73 -22.35 -26.77 21.10
CA LEU A 73 -22.32 -26.62 19.63
C LEU A 73 -23.11 -25.40 19.17
N ALA A 74 -24.25 -25.10 19.78
CA ALA A 74 -25.02 -23.90 19.48
C ALA A 74 -24.22 -22.62 19.79
N ARG A 75 -23.47 -22.60 20.89
CA ARG A 75 -22.58 -21.46 21.22
C ARG A 75 -21.44 -21.31 20.23
N ILE A 76 -20.85 -22.43 19.78
CA ILE A 76 -19.82 -22.39 18.72
C ILE A 76 -20.41 -21.85 17.41
N ASP A 77 -21.62 -22.30 17.03
CA ASP A 77 -22.30 -21.81 15.85
C ASP A 77 -22.59 -20.30 15.91
N ASP A 78 -22.99 -19.79 17.06
CA ASP A 78 -23.15 -18.35 17.27
C ASP A 78 -21.82 -17.60 17.14
N ALA A 79 -20.75 -18.13 17.72
CA ALA A 79 -19.41 -17.56 17.58
C ALA A 79 -18.93 -17.57 16.12
N ILE A 80 -19.20 -18.63 15.35
CA ILE A 80 -18.89 -18.70 13.93
C ILE A 80 -19.67 -17.65 13.15
N SER A 81 -20.95 -17.47 13.44
CA SER A 81 -21.78 -16.45 12.80
C SER A 81 -21.24 -15.04 13.04
N GLN A 82 -20.89 -14.73 14.28
CA GLN A 82 -20.29 -13.43 14.65
C GLN A 82 -18.94 -13.24 13.97
N GLN A 83 -18.10 -14.26 13.95
CA GLN A 83 -16.78 -14.18 13.33
C GLN A 83 -16.87 -14.06 11.80
N THR A 84 -17.85 -14.68 11.18
CA THR A 84 -18.13 -14.54 9.75
C THR A 84 -18.46 -13.08 9.40
N LEU A 85 -19.27 -12.42 10.22
CA LEU A 85 -19.55 -10.99 10.06
C LEU A 85 -18.30 -10.14 10.25
N ALA A 86 -17.45 -10.49 11.21
CA ALA A 86 -16.18 -9.81 11.44
C ALA A 86 -15.23 -9.93 10.23
N VAL A 87 -15.17 -11.10 9.58
CA VAL A 87 -14.40 -11.30 8.34
C VAL A 87 -14.95 -10.45 7.21
N ILE A 88 -16.27 -10.41 7.02
CA ILE A 88 -16.91 -9.58 5.99
C ILE A 88 -16.57 -8.09 6.22
N HIS A 89 -16.67 -7.63 7.45
CA HIS A 89 -16.32 -6.25 7.82
C HIS A 89 -14.85 -5.95 7.54
N SER A 90 -13.94 -6.85 7.90
CA SER A 90 -12.50 -6.70 7.62
C SER A 90 -12.21 -6.65 6.13
N LYS A 91 -12.90 -7.45 5.31
CA LYS A 91 -12.79 -7.39 3.84
C LYS A 91 -13.21 -6.03 3.30
N GLN A 92 -14.30 -5.48 3.79
CA GLN A 92 -14.78 -4.15 3.41
C GLN A 92 -13.76 -3.07 3.77
N ASN A 93 -13.17 -3.16 4.96
CA ASN A 93 -12.13 -2.24 5.41
C ASN A 93 -10.89 -2.33 4.53
N THR A 94 -10.46 -3.52 4.16
CA THR A 94 -9.33 -3.73 3.24
C THR A 94 -9.64 -3.15 1.86
N ALA A 95 -10.83 -3.36 1.33
CA ALA A 95 -11.24 -2.80 0.04
C ALA A 95 -11.21 -1.26 0.07
N SER A 96 -11.72 -0.65 1.14
CA SER A 96 -11.67 0.80 1.33
C SER A 96 -10.23 1.32 1.45
N GLY A 97 -9.38 0.59 2.15
CA GLY A 97 -7.95 0.91 2.27
C GLY A 97 -7.22 0.82 0.93
N GLN A 98 -7.55 -0.16 0.09
CA GLN A 98 -7.01 -0.29 -1.27
C GLN A 98 -7.42 0.90 -2.15
N GLU A 99 -8.68 1.31 -2.09
CA GLU A 99 -9.17 2.48 -2.85
C GLU A 99 -8.47 3.77 -2.39
N ASN A 100 -8.31 3.97 -1.09
CA ASN A 100 -7.57 5.11 -0.56
C ASN A 100 -6.10 5.08 -1.02
N TRP A 101 -5.45 3.94 -0.96
CA TRP A 101 -4.07 3.79 -1.42
C TRP A 101 -3.93 4.10 -2.91
N LYS A 102 -4.83 3.59 -3.75
CA LYS A 102 -4.85 3.87 -5.20
C LYS A 102 -5.00 5.35 -5.48
N GLU A 103 -5.89 6.03 -4.76
CA GLU A 103 -6.12 7.47 -4.90
C GLU A 103 -4.86 8.28 -4.53
N GLN A 104 -4.24 7.97 -3.38
CA GLN A 104 -3.01 8.65 -2.95
C GLN A 104 -1.85 8.38 -3.92
N ASN A 105 -1.69 7.15 -4.36
CA ASN A 105 -0.65 6.76 -5.31
C ASN A 105 -0.83 7.44 -6.67
N LYS A 106 -2.06 7.58 -7.14
CA LYS A 106 -2.39 8.31 -8.38
C LYS A 106 -2.01 9.78 -8.29
N ARG A 107 -2.33 10.43 -7.17
CA ARG A 107 -1.95 11.83 -6.90
C ARG A 107 -0.44 12.00 -6.83
N LEU A 108 0.24 11.10 -6.13
CA LEU A 108 1.70 11.10 -6.04
C LEU A 108 2.33 11.01 -7.42
N LYS A 109 1.91 10.05 -8.24
CA LYS A 109 2.45 9.86 -9.60
C LYS A 109 2.21 11.07 -10.49
N ALA A 110 1.07 11.75 -10.37
CA ALA A 110 0.77 12.94 -11.14
C ALA A 110 1.74 14.10 -10.80
N ILE A 111 2.03 14.31 -9.53
CA ILE A 111 2.97 15.36 -9.09
C ILE A 111 4.42 14.95 -9.40
N ASP A 112 4.77 13.68 -9.21
CA ASP A 112 6.09 13.15 -9.54
C ASP A 112 6.41 13.31 -11.04
N THR A 113 5.45 13.05 -11.90
CA THR A 113 5.58 13.28 -13.34
C THR A 113 5.87 14.76 -13.65
N ARG A 114 5.19 15.69 -12.98
CA ARG A 114 5.44 17.13 -13.14
C ARG A 114 6.85 17.51 -12.64
N SER A 115 7.29 16.96 -11.53
CA SER A 115 8.64 17.14 -11.00
C SER A 115 9.69 16.65 -12.00
N HIS A 116 9.50 15.47 -12.54
CA HIS A 116 10.41 14.90 -13.53
C HIS A 116 10.50 15.74 -14.80
N ARG A 117 9.37 16.24 -15.30
CA ARG A 117 9.33 17.15 -16.45
C ARG A 117 10.04 18.47 -16.17
N HIS A 118 9.89 19.00 -14.97
CA HIS A 118 10.59 20.21 -14.54
C HIS A 118 12.11 19.98 -14.56
N ASP A 119 12.60 18.89 -13.98
CA ASP A 119 14.01 18.53 -13.97
C ASP A 119 14.59 18.38 -15.39
N LEU A 120 13.85 17.76 -16.30
CA LEU A 120 14.27 17.64 -17.70
C LEU A 120 14.37 19.00 -18.39
N ARG A 121 13.42 19.91 -18.13
CA ARG A 121 13.47 21.28 -18.67
C ARG A 121 14.69 22.05 -18.16
N GLU A 122 14.97 21.96 -16.87
CA GLU A 122 16.14 22.62 -16.26
C GLU A 122 17.45 22.09 -16.83
N ARG A 123 17.57 20.79 -17.05
CA ARG A 123 18.74 20.17 -17.70
C ARG A 123 18.93 20.69 -19.14
N VAL A 124 17.85 20.82 -19.90
CA VAL A 124 17.90 21.36 -21.26
C VAL A 124 18.37 22.82 -21.25
N ILE A 125 17.86 23.62 -20.31
CA ILE A 125 18.26 25.03 -20.16
C ILE A 125 19.75 25.13 -19.77
N ASP A 126 20.18 24.36 -18.79
CA ASP A 126 21.58 24.34 -18.35
C ASP A 126 22.53 23.91 -19.46
N ASN A 127 22.17 22.87 -20.21
CA ASN A 127 22.97 22.41 -21.35
C ASN A 127 23.07 23.47 -22.46
N LYS A 128 21.99 24.19 -22.76
CA LYS A 128 22.02 25.31 -23.72
C LYS A 128 22.89 26.45 -23.23
N GLN A 129 22.85 26.79 -21.95
CA GLN A 129 23.69 27.84 -21.37
C GLN A 129 25.17 27.46 -21.42
N GLN A 130 25.50 26.22 -21.05
CA GLN A 130 26.87 25.71 -21.13
C GLN A 130 27.39 25.70 -22.57
N GLN A 131 26.58 25.26 -23.52
CA GLN A 131 26.94 25.27 -24.93
C GLN A 131 27.20 26.70 -25.43
N LYS A 132 26.34 27.65 -25.07
CA LYS A 132 26.50 29.06 -25.42
C LYS A 132 27.80 29.62 -24.87
N ILE A 133 28.15 29.35 -23.61
CA ILE A 133 29.41 29.77 -22.99
C ILE A 133 30.60 29.15 -23.71
N GLN A 134 30.56 27.90 -24.05
CA GLN A 134 31.60 27.22 -24.83
C GLN A 134 31.76 27.84 -26.22
N ASP A 135 30.66 28.10 -26.91
CA ASP A 135 30.67 28.71 -28.23
C ASP A 135 31.28 30.13 -28.19
N GLU A 136 30.92 30.95 -27.20
CA GLU A 136 31.48 32.27 -26.98
C GLU A 136 32.99 32.24 -26.67
N HIS A 137 33.41 31.28 -25.87
CA HIS A 137 34.82 31.08 -25.53
C HIS A 137 35.61 30.65 -26.79
N THR A 138 35.07 29.79 -27.59
CA THR A 138 35.68 29.31 -28.85
C THR A 138 35.83 30.48 -29.81
N VAL A 139 34.75 31.26 -30.00
CA VAL A 139 34.78 32.43 -30.89
C VAL A 139 35.86 33.45 -30.46
N ARG A 140 35.96 33.77 -29.14
CA ARG A 140 37.01 34.66 -28.59
C ARG A 140 38.42 34.12 -28.87
N LYS A 141 38.62 32.81 -28.67
CA LYS A 141 39.90 32.14 -28.92
C LYS A 141 40.34 32.24 -30.36
N TYR A 142 39.43 32.07 -31.32
CA TYR A 142 39.72 32.23 -32.73
C TYR A 142 39.92 33.69 -33.15
N ALA A 143 39.20 34.64 -32.55
CA ALA A 143 39.40 36.06 -32.82
C ALA A 143 40.79 36.53 -32.39
N VAL A 144 41.26 36.12 -31.22
CA VAL A 144 42.61 36.44 -30.70
C VAL A 144 43.71 35.83 -31.60
N ARG A 145 43.55 34.58 -32.07
CA ARG A 145 44.49 33.95 -33.03
C ARG A 145 44.54 34.66 -34.36
N GLY A 146 43.39 35.14 -34.86
CA GLY A 146 43.33 35.88 -36.11
C GLY A 146 44.05 37.28 -36.06
N GLU A 147 44.19 37.86 -34.87
CA GLU A 147 44.94 39.09 -34.69
C GLU A 147 46.46 38.85 -34.58
N GLU A 148 46.89 37.69 -34.10
CA GLU A 148 48.33 37.31 -34.05
C GLU A 148 48.92 36.91 -35.39
N ASP A 149 48.09 36.45 -36.35
CA ASP A 149 48.53 36.06 -37.68
C ASP A 149 48.59 37.24 -38.70
N VAL A 150 48.30 38.49 -38.31
CA VAL A 150 48.26 39.68 -39.18
C VAL A 150 49.46 40.63 -38.92
N ASP A 151 50.31 40.35 -37.99
CA ASP A 151 51.62 41.05 -37.78
C ASP A 151 52.74 40.20 -38.49
#